data_11248f318177b181d49a5c3a686ec80c
#
_entry.id   11248f318177b181d49a5c3a686ec80c
#
_cell.length_a   1.000
_cell.length_b   1.000
_cell.length_c   1.000
_cell.angle_alpha   90.00
_cell.angle_beta   90.00
_cell.angle_gamma   90.00
#
_symmetry.space_group_name_H-M   'P 1'
#
loop_
_entity.id
_entity.type
_entity.pdbx_description
1 polymer ?
#
loop_
_entity_poly.entity_id
_entity_poly.type
_entity_poly.pdbx_seq_one_letter_code
_entity_poly.pdbx_strand_id
1 'polypeptide(L)'
;DCPSVDCVVVLRPTKVRSLYQQMVGRGMRLFPGKDHLLLLDFLWMTERHDLCKPSSLIAKDEKIAESIDDMLQKTDEEVDLIDAEEQAERDVLKEREATLAKQLEEMRSKKRKLVDPIQYALSIAAEDLASYTPTFPWEMGPPSEKQLKFLENRGILPDTVKNAGLASLLIDRLKRRQEEGLATPKQIRCLERYGFRHVGTWAFEAANKLISMLAMNRWRVPQGIAPQTYTP
;
A
#
# COMPACT_ATOMS: atom_id res chain seq x y z
N ASP A 1 -27.71 30.66 -34.28
CA ASP A 1 -26.41 30.89 -33.62
C ASP A 1 -26.43 32.26 -32.95
N CYS A 2 -26.37 32.30 -31.62
CA CYS A 2 -26.29 33.54 -30.83
C CYS A 2 -24.99 33.51 -30.03
N PRO A 3 -23.85 33.96 -30.60
CA PRO A 3 -22.56 33.93 -29.88
C PRO A 3 -22.51 34.92 -28.72
N SER A 4 -23.42 35.88 -28.64
CA SER A 4 -23.54 36.88 -27.56
C SER A 4 -24.21 36.34 -26.29
N VAL A 5 -24.55 35.04 -26.25
CA VAL A 5 -25.10 34.40 -25.04
C VAL A 5 -24.03 34.32 -23.97
N ASP A 6 -24.26 34.96 -22.83
CA ASP A 6 -23.39 35.02 -21.65
C ASP A 6 -23.91 34.21 -20.45
N CYS A 7 -25.14 33.69 -20.54
CA CYS A 7 -25.76 32.83 -19.55
C CYS A 7 -26.46 31.63 -20.19
N VAL A 8 -26.22 30.43 -19.67
CA VAL A 8 -26.95 29.21 -20.06
C VAL A 8 -27.58 28.60 -18.82
N VAL A 9 -28.89 28.39 -18.90
CA VAL A 9 -29.68 27.75 -17.84
C VAL A 9 -30.04 26.34 -18.28
N VAL A 10 -29.55 25.33 -17.56
CA VAL A 10 -29.83 23.92 -17.84
C VAL A 10 -31.03 23.47 -17.00
N LEU A 11 -32.18 23.31 -17.67
CA LEU A 11 -33.44 22.85 -17.07
C LEU A 11 -33.82 21.42 -17.45
N ARG A 12 -33.08 20.80 -18.38
CA ARG A 12 -33.32 19.44 -18.85
C ARG A 12 -32.20 18.49 -18.46
N PRO A 13 -32.50 17.47 -17.65
CA PRO A 13 -31.48 16.47 -17.28
C PRO A 13 -31.09 15.64 -18.51
N THR A 14 -29.81 15.32 -18.61
CA THR A 14 -29.28 14.39 -19.62
C THR A 14 -28.22 13.48 -19.01
N LYS A 15 -28.15 12.21 -19.51
CA LYS A 15 -27.13 11.25 -19.20
C LYS A 15 -26.03 11.18 -20.28
N VAL A 16 -26.23 11.91 -21.37
CA VAL A 16 -25.35 11.88 -22.54
C VAL A 16 -24.43 13.09 -22.51
N ARG A 17 -23.14 12.85 -22.18
CA ARG A 17 -22.11 13.89 -22.08
C ARG A 17 -22.02 14.77 -23.35
N SER A 18 -22.04 14.15 -24.52
CA SER A 18 -21.98 14.90 -25.79
C SER A 18 -23.15 15.85 -25.97
N LEU A 19 -24.36 15.45 -25.55
CA LEU A 19 -25.54 16.32 -25.61
C LEU A 19 -25.40 17.50 -24.61
N TYR A 20 -24.93 17.22 -23.39
CA TYR A 20 -24.67 18.25 -22.39
C TYR A 20 -23.62 19.25 -22.89
N GLN A 21 -22.54 18.79 -23.46
CA GLN A 21 -21.51 19.63 -24.07
C GLN A 21 -22.03 20.46 -25.24
N GLN A 22 -22.94 19.93 -26.08
CA GLN A 22 -23.58 20.69 -27.14
C GLN A 22 -24.51 21.78 -26.61
N MET A 23 -25.26 21.51 -25.54
CA MET A 23 -26.14 22.48 -24.91
C MET A 23 -25.34 23.65 -24.35
N VAL A 24 -24.32 23.39 -23.54
CA VAL A 24 -23.47 24.41 -22.91
C VAL A 24 -22.54 25.08 -23.93
N GLY A 25 -21.97 24.30 -24.85
CA GLY A 25 -21.02 24.77 -25.87
C GLY A 25 -21.57 25.85 -26.82
N ARG A 26 -22.90 25.99 -26.94
CA ARG A 26 -23.50 27.10 -27.67
C ARG A 26 -23.21 28.43 -27.00
N GLY A 27 -23.14 28.46 -25.66
CA GLY A 27 -22.79 29.65 -24.91
C GLY A 27 -21.27 29.86 -24.75
N MET A 28 -20.45 28.88 -25.03
CA MET A 28 -18.96 28.97 -24.87
C MET A 28 -18.26 29.69 -26.05
N ARG A 29 -19.00 30.14 -27.04
CA ARG A 29 -18.44 30.85 -28.21
C ARG A 29 -17.93 32.22 -27.81
N LEU A 30 -16.76 32.58 -28.36
CA LEU A 30 -16.16 33.88 -28.16
C LEU A 30 -17.00 34.99 -28.87
N PHE A 31 -17.21 36.07 -28.18
CA PHE A 31 -17.90 37.27 -28.72
C PHE A 31 -17.25 38.54 -28.13
N PRO A 32 -17.09 39.63 -28.88
CA PRO A 32 -16.52 40.86 -28.37
C PRO A 32 -17.30 41.41 -27.16
N GLY A 33 -16.57 41.64 -26.04
CA GLY A 33 -17.17 42.12 -24.78
C GLY A 33 -17.74 41.01 -23.89
N LYS A 34 -17.47 39.74 -24.22
CA LYS A 34 -17.84 38.58 -23.41
C LYS A 34 -16.58 37.95 -22.83
N ASP A 35 -16.43 38.03 -21.51
CA ASP A 35 -15.27 37.50 -20.78
C ASP A 35 -15.51 36.12 -20.22
N HIS A 36 -16.76 35.77 -19.90
CA HIS A 36 -17.11 34.48 -19.29
C HIS A 36 -18.52 34.01 -19.74
N LEU A 37 -18.83 32.76 -19.40
CA LEU A 37 -20.18 32.19 -19.55
C LEU A 37 -20.67 31.78 -18.16
N LEU A 38 -21.80 32.33 -17.73
CA LEU A 38 -22.48 31.88 -16.53
C LEU A 38 -23.29 30.61 -16.83
N LEU A 39 -22.99 29.52 -16.14
CA LEU A 39 -23.72 28.26 -16.24
C LEU A 39 -24.59 28.05 -15.00
N LEU A 40 -25.91 28.09 -15.15
CA LEU A 40 -26.87 27.78 -14.10
C LEU A 40 -27.46 26.39 -14.34
N ASP A 41 -27.04 25.42 -13.53
CA ASP A 41 -27.52 24.04 -13.59
C ASP A 41 -28.26 23.68 -12.30
N PHE A 42 -29.59 23.67 -12.36
CA PHE A 42 -30.48 23.37 -11.23
C PHE A 42 -30.72 21.88 -11.02
N LEU A 43 -30.20 21.00 -11.90
CA LEU A 43 -30.56 19.58 -11.95
C LEU A 43 -29.49 18.68 -11.41
N TRP A 44 -28.26 19.15 -11.29
CA TRP A 44 -27.11 18.36 -10.82
C TRP A 44 -27.18 18.01 -9.33
N MET A 45 -27.90 18.81 -8.52
CA MET A 45 -28.10 18.58 -7.09
C MET A 45 -29.14 17.49 -6.78
N THR A 46 -29.83 16.93 -7.80
CA THR A 46 -30.74 15.82 -7.58
C THR A 46 -29.93 14.53 -7.30
N GLU A 47 -30.41 13.66 -6.40
CA GLU A 47 -29.77 12.38 -6.00
C GLU A 47 -29.59 11.36 -7.14
N ARG A 48 -29.84 11.74 -8.39
CA ARG A 48 -29.67 10.91 -9.57
C ARG A 48 -28.22 10.95 -10.04
N HIS A 49 -27.41 10.01 -9.55
CA HIS A 49 -25.97 9.88 -9.82
C HIS A 49 -25.58 9.74 -11.30
N ASP A 50 -26.51 9.45 -12.21
CA ASP A 50 -26.24 9.20 -13.63
C ASP A 50 -26.39 10.44 -14.54
N LEU A 51 -26.66 11.60 -13.99
CA LEU A 51 -26.84 12.82 -14.78
C LEU A 51 -25.50 13.50 -15.04
N CYS A 52 -25.38 14.11 -16.25
CA CYS A 52 -24.24 14.98 -16.53
C CYS A 52 -24.28 16.21 -15.63
N LYS A 53 -23.13 16.59 -15.10
CA LYS A 53 -22.92 17.71 -14.18
C LYS A 53 -21.93 18.70 -14.78
N PRO A 54 -21.81 19.94 -14.25
CA PRO A 54 -20.83 20.91 -14.72
C PRO A 54 -19.40 20.36 -14.74
N SER A 55 -18.99 19.57 -13.73
CA SER A 55 -17.71 18.89 -13.67
C SER A 55 -17.42 18.01 -14.90
N SER A 56 -18.44 17.40 -15.50
CA SER A 56 -18.31 16.55 -16.68
C SER A 56 -17.90 17.30 -17.96
N LEU A 57 -17.96 18.63 -17.97
CA LEU A 57 -17.50 19.44 -19.11
C LEU A 57 -15.97 19.44 -19.22
N ILE A 58 -15.28 19.49 -18.10
CA ILE A 58 -13.84 19.77 -18.02
C ILE A 58 -13.05 18.58 -17.48
N ALA A 59 -13.57 17.85 -16.49
CA ALA A 59 -12.83 16.79 -15.82
C ALA A 59 -12.30 15.71 -16.77
N LYS A 60 -11.02 15.36 -16.63
CA LYS A 60 -10.32 14.34 -17.41
C LYS A 60 -10.56 12.93 -16.89
N ASP A 61 -10.77 12.79 -15.58
CA ASP A 61 -11.10 11.51 -14.95
C ASP A 61 -12.23 11.66 -13.90
N GLU A 62 -12.79 10.52 -13.46
CA GLU A 62 -13.93 10.47 -12.55
C GLU A 62 -13.61 11.06 -11.16
N LYS A 63 -12.40 10.85 -10.67
CA LYS A 63 -11.98 11.39 -9.36
C LYS A 63 -11.86 12.91 -9.36
N ILE A 64 -11.39 13.48 -10.46
CA ILE A 64 -11.34 14.93 -10.63
C ILE A 64 -12.76 15.49 -10.70
N ALA A 65 -13.67 14.80 -11.43
CA ALA A 65 -15.07 15.20 -11.49
C ALA A 65 -15.73 15.18 -10.10
N GLU A 66 -15.51 14.12 -9.32
CA GLU A 66 -16.03 14.03 -7.94
C GLU A 66 -15.48 15.16 -7.05
N SER A 67 -14.17 15.45 -7.16
CA SER A 67 -13.56 16.53 -6.39
C SER A 67 -14.12 17.91 -6.73
N ILE A 68 -14.37 18.17 -8.03
CA ILE A 68 -15.03 19.41 -8.48
C ILE A 68 -16.46 19.48 -7.97
N ASP A 69 -17.22 18.38 -8.07
CA ASP A 69 -18.59 18.31 -7.57
C ASP A 69 -18.66 18.60 -6.07
N ASP A 70 -17.72 18.06 -5.29
CA ASP A 70 -17.61 18.32 -3.86
C ASP A 70 -17.29 19.80 -3.54
N MET A 71 -16.47 20.45 -4.37
CA MET A 71 -16.19 21.89 -4.22
C MET A 71 -17.44 22.72 -4.52
N LEU A 72 -18.15 22.42 -5.62
CA LEU A 72 -19.38 23.11 -6.00
C LEU A 72 -20.48 22.96 -4.94
N GLN A 73 -20.59 21.78 -4.29
CA GLN A 73 -21.58 21.55 -3.23
C GLN A 73 -21.31 22.33 -1.93
N LYS A 74 -20.06 22.66 -1.66
CA LYS A 74 -19.65 23.34 -0.41
C LYS A 74 -19.70 24.84 -0.51
N THR A 75 -19.89 25.41 -1.69
CA THR A 75 -19.83 26.84 -1.94
C THR A 75 -21.15 27.32 -2.54
N ASP A 76 -21.73 28.36 -1.94
CA ASP A 76 -22.95 29.03 -2.44
C ASP A 76 -22.60 30.19 -3.40
N GLU A 77 -21.32 30.40 -3.69
CA GLU A 77 -20.81 31.47 -4.55
C GLU A 77 -20.50 30.95 -5.96
N GLU A 78 -20.32 31.87 -6.91
CA GLU A 78 -19.85 31.53 -8.25
C GLU A 78 -18.45 30.90 -8.20
N VAL A 79 -18.26 29.78 -8.89
CA VAL A 79 -16.99 29.07 -8.99
C VAL A 79 -16.50 29.05 -10.42
N ASP A 80 -15.25 29.49 -10.64
CA ASP A 80 -14.59 29.28 -11.92
C ASP A 80 -14.26 27.81 -12.09
N LEU A 81 -14.83 27.18 -13.12
CA LEU A 81 -14.65 25.75 -13.37
C LEU A 81 -13.22 25.40 -13.75
N ILE A 82 -12.47 26.31 -14.39
CA ILE A 82 -11.07 26.07 -14.79
C ILE A 82 -10.19 26.05 -13.53
N ASP A 83 -10.38 27.02 -12.64
CA ASP A 83 -9.66 27.06 -11.37
C ASP A 83 -10.01 25.85 -10.49
N ALA A 84 -11.27 25.43 -10.51
CA ALA A 84 -11.73 24.24 -9.79
C ALA A 84 -11.08 22.95 -10.34
N GLU A 85 -10.92 22.81 -11.67
CA GLU A 85 -10.20 21.67 -12.28
C GLU A 85 -8.74 21.63 -11.82
N GLU A 86 -8.03 22.77 -11.91
CA GLU A 86 -6.62 22.83 -11.47
C GLU A 86 -6.45 22.50 -9.99
N GLN A 87 -7.36 22.96 -9.14
CA GLN A 87 -7.33 22.66 -7.71
C GLN A 87 -7.62 21.17 -7.46
N ALA A 88 -8.63 20.61 -8.11
CA ALA A 88 -8.99 19.20 -8.02
C ALA A 88 -7.86 18.29 -8.51
N GLU A 89 -7.19 18.62 -9.61
CA GLU A 89 -6.01 17.89 -10.10
C GLU A 89 -4.88 17.86 -9.06
N ARG A 90 -4.59 19.01 -8.44
CA ARG A 90 -3.57 19.12 -7.39
C ARG A 90 -3.91 18.28 -6.16
N ASP A 91 -5.16 18.29 -5.74
CA ASP A 91 -5.60 17.58 -4.54
C ASP A 91 -5.64 16.06 -4.76
N VAL A 92 -6.11 15.60 -5.90
CA VAL A 92 -6.07 14.18 -6.31
C VAL A 92 -4.61 13.68 -6.41
N LEU A 93 -3.71 14.50 -6.95
CA LEU A 93 -2.29 14.15 -7.03
C LEU A 93 -1.66 14.01 -5.64
N LYS A 94 -1.91 14.97 -4.72
CA LYS A 94 -1.44 14.90 -3.34
C LYS A 94 -1.96 13.68 -2.60
N GLU A 95 -3.24 13.32 -2.79
CA GLU A 95 -3.83 12.13 -2.18
C GLU A 95 -3.16 10.85 -2.68
N ARG A 96 -2.93 10.75 -4.00
CA ARG A 96 -2.20 9.62 -4.60
C ARG A 96 -0.77 9.50 -4.06
N GLU A 97 -0.04 10.61 -3.94
CA GLU A 97 1.30 10.64 -3.37
C GLU A 97 1.32 10.22 -1.90
N ALA A 98 0.39 10.73 -1.08
CA ALA A 98 0.26 10.36 0.32
C ALA A 98 -0.06 8.87 0.50
N THR A 99 -0.95 8.32 -0.34
CA THR A 99 -1.30 6.90 -0.34
C THR A 99 -0.10 6.03 -0.71
N LEU A 100 0.65 6.40 -1.76
CA LEU A 100 1.88 5.72 -2.15
C LEU A 100 2.96 5.78 -1.05
N ALA A 101 3.16 6.95 -0.44
CA ALA A 101 4.11 7.10 0.66
C ALA A 101 3.76 6.19 1.85
N LYS A 102 2.48 6.11 2.22
CA LYS A 102 1.98 5.21 3.26
C LYS A 102 2.21 3.74 2.93
N GLN A 103 1.89 3.31 1.70
CA GLN A 103 2.15 1.94 1.25
C GLN A 103 3.63 1.58 1.29
N LEU A 104 4.50 2.49 0.83
CA LEU A 104 5.96 2.30 0.89
C LEU A 104 6.47 2.17 2.33
N GLU A 105 5.96 2.97 3.25
CA GLU A 105 6.33 2.90 4.67
C GLU A 105 5.86 1.60 5.31
N GLU A 106 4.64 1.14 5.02
CA GLU A 106 4.12 -0.16 5.45
C GLU A 106 4.99 -1.32 4.92
N MET A 107 5.36 -1.29 3.63
CA MET A 107 6.26 -2.29 3.04
C MET A 107 7.65 -2.27 3.70
N ARG A 108 8.24 -1.10 3.94
CA ARG A 108 9.51 -0.96 4.67
C ARG A 108 9.40 -1.47 6.11
N SER A 109 8.30 -1.18 6.79
CA SER A 109 8.05 -1.65 8.16
C SER A 109 7.93 -3.18 8.21
N LYS A 110 7.24 -3.80 7.25
CA LYS A 110 7.15 -5.27 7.12
C LYS A 110 8.54 -5.88 6.90
N LYS A 111 9.32 -5.37 5.95
CA LYS A 111 10.71 -5.86 5.70
C LYS A 111 11.60 -5.77 6.93
N ARG A 112 11.47 -4.73 7.75
CA ARG A 112 12.23 -4.60 9.00
C ARG A 112 11.90 -5.67 10.05
N LYS A 113 10.72 -6.27 9.99
CA LYS A 113 10.25 -7.28 10.96
C LYS A 113 10.53 -8.71 10.53
N LEU A 114 10.86 -8.93 9.26
CA LEU A 114 11.08 -10.26 8.68
C LEU A 114 12.57 -10.60 8.62
N VAL A 115 12.90 -11.87 8.67
CA VAL A 115 14.25 -12.41 8.65
C VAL A 115 14.59 -12.88 7.24
N ASP A 116 15.78 -12.53 6.75
CA ASP A 116 16.26 -13.03 5.47
C ASP A 116 16.49 -14.56 5.54
N PRO A 117 16.05 -15.34 4.53
CA PRO A 117 16.21 -16.79 4.50
C PRO A 117 17.64 -17.27 4.65
N ILE A 118 18.61 -16.57 4.04
CA ILE A 118 20.03 -16.95 4.13
C ILE A 118 20.56 -16.70 5.55
N GLN A 119 20.23 -15.53 6.12
CA GLN A 119 20.58 -15.23 7.50
C GLN A 119 19.99 -16.27 8.46
N TYR A 120 18.72 -16.64 8.24
CA TYR A 120 18.07 -17.68 9.03
C TYR A 120 18.77 -19.04 8.90
N ALA A 121 19.12 -19.46 7.67
CA ALA A 121 19.84 -20.69 7.42
C ALA A 121 21.18 -20.72 8.18
N LEU A 122 21.93 -19.63 8.15
CA LEU A 122 23.19 -19.50 8.90
C LEU A 122 22.98 -19.57 10.42
N SER A 123 21.94 -18.90 10.93
CA SER A 123 21.64 -18.90 12.38
C SER A 123 21.26 -20.26 12.93
N ILE A 124 20.71 -21.15 12.09
CA ILE A 124 20.35 -22.53 12.48
C ILE A 124 21.37 -23.56 12.00
N ALA A 125 22.50 -23.14 11.44
CA ALA A 125 23.56 -23.99 10.87
C ALA A 125 23.03 -24.97 9.81
N ALA A 126 22.09 -24.55 8.97
CA ALA A 126 21.50 -25.33 7.89
C ALA A 126 22.20 -25.01 6.57
N GLU A 127 23.29 -25.70 6.27
CA GLU A 127 24.08 -25.49 5.05
C GLU A 127 23.27 -25.86 3.78
N ASP A 128 22.38 -26.83 3.88
CA ASP A 128 21.47 -27.27 2.81
C ASP A 128 20.50 -26.16 2.37
N LEU A 129 20.11 -25.27 3.27
CA LEU A 129 19.30 -24.10 2.97
C LEU A 129 20.15 -22.96 2.37
N ALA A 130 21.34 -22.74 2.91
CA ALA A 130 22.21 -21.64 2.48
C ALA A 130 22.79 -21.86 1.07
N SER A 131 23.08 -23.11 0.70
CA SER A 131 23.66 -23.53 -0.58
C SER A 131 22.67 -24.21 -1.51
N TYR A 132 21.36 -24.05 -1.28
CA TYR A 132 20.34 -24.75 -2.02
C TYR A 132 20.40 -24.47 -3.52
N THR A 133 20.46 -25.55 -4.29
CA THR A 133 20.42 -25.51 -5.76
C THR A 133 19.26 -26.40 -6.24
N PRO A 134 18.29 -25.86 -7.01
CA PRO A 134 17.18 -26.66 -7.51
C PRO A 134 17.66 -27.72 -8.49
N THR A 135 17.18 -28.93 -8.34
CA THR A 135 17.56 -30.09 -9.19
C THR A 135 16.43 -30.48 -10.13
N PHE A 136 15.18 -30.39 -9.68
CA PHE A 136 14.02 -30.80 -10.46
C PHE A 136 13.32 -29.60 -11.13
N PRO A 137 12.67 -29.82 -12.30
CA PRO A 137 11.99 -28.74 -13.02
C PRO A 137 10.93 -28.00 -12.18
N TRP A 138 10.21 -28.71 -11.29
CA TRP A 138 9.21 -28.10 -10.42
C TRP A 138 9.81 -27.19 -9.32
N GLU A 139 11.06 -27.43 -8.95
CA GLU A 139 11.78 -26.63 -7.96
C GLU A 139 12.23 -25.28 -8.54
N MET A 140 12.48 -25.23 -9.85
CA MET A 140 13.01 -24.05 -10.55
C MET A 140 11.95 -22.94 -10.72
N GLY A 141 10.67 -23.31 -10.66
CA GLY A 141 9.57 -22.36 -10.79
C GLY A 141 9.48 -21.37 -9.66
N PRO A 142 8.72 -20.26 -9.82
CA PRO A 142 8.50 -19.31 -8.76
C PRO A 142 7.71 -19.94 -7.59
N PRO A 143 7.93 -19.48 -6.36
CA PRO A 143 7.15 -19.93 -5.21
C PRO A 143 5.67 -19.58 -5.37
N SER A 144 4.78 -20.44 -4.90
CA SER A 144 3.35 -20.15 -4.90
C SER A 144 3.01 -19.07 -3.86
N GLU A 145 1.91 -18.34 -4.09
CA GLU A 145 1.43 -17.34 -3.12
C GLU A 145 1.16 -17.93 -1.73
N LYS A 146 0.71 -19.19 -1.66
CA LYS A 146 0.48 -19.90 -0.39
C LYS A 146 1.78 -20.12 0.37
N GLN A 147 2.85 -20.50 -0.34
CA GLN A 147 4.18 -20.68 0.24
C GLN A 147 4.73 -19.34 0.76
N LEU A 148 4.64 -18.28 -0.05
CA LEU A 148 5.11 -16.94 0.35
C LEU A 148 4.37 -16.41 1.58
N LYS A 149 3.03 -16.51 1.61
CA LYS A 149 2.22 -16.13 2.77
C LYS A 149 2.56 -16.96 4.03
N PHE A 150 2.82 -18.26 3.88
CA PHE A 150 3.22 -19.10 5.01
C PHE A 150 4.57 -18.63 5.58
N LEU A 151 5.56 -18.39 4.73
CA LEU A 151 6.89 -17.91 5.14
C LEU A 151 6.82 -16.54 5.82
N GLU A 152 6.04 -15.61 5.26
CA GLU A 152 5.83 -14.27 5.84
C GLU A 152 5.21 -14.37 7.25
N ASN A 153 4.18 -15.19 7.41
CA ASN A 153 3.52 -15.42 8.72
C ASN A 153 4.50 -16.00 9.76
N ARG A 154 5.44 -16.82 9.32
CA ARG A 154 6.49 -17.41 10.18
C ARG A 154 7.68 -16.48 10.42
N GLY A 155 7.69 -15.31 9.80
CA GLY A 155 8.72 -14.28 10.02
C GLY A 155 9.89 -14.33 9.06
N ILE A 156 9.78 -15.08 7.95
CA ILE A 156 10.79 -15.12 6.88
C ILE A 156 10.39 -14.12 5.78
N LEU A 157 11.37 -13.39 5.26
CA LEU A 157 11.18 -12.43 4.17
C LEU A 157 10.93 -13.18 2.85
N PRO A 158 9.73 -13.05 2.23
CA PRO A 158 9.39 -13.80 1.04
C PRO A 158 10.10 -13.30 -0.23
N ASP A 159 10.43 -12.01 -0.29
CA ASP A 159 10.98 -11.35 -1.49
C ASP A 159 12.32 -11.93 -1.97
N THR A 160 13.06 -12.58 -1.07
CA THR A 160 14.38 -13.15 -1.35
C THR A 160 14.33 -14.65 -1.68
N VAL A 161 13.16 -15.26 -1.57
CA VAL A 161 12.94 -16.68 -1.91
C VAL A 161 12.73 -16.82 -3.41
N LYS A 162 13.74 -17.29 -4.13
CA LYS A 162 13.79 -17.25 -5.60
C LYS A 162 12.98 -18.34 -6.29
N ASN A 163 12.83 -19.52 -5.67
CA ASN A 163 12.24 -20.69 -6.32
C ASN A 163 11.36 -21.51 -5.37
N ALA A 164 10.49 -22.33 -5.94
CA ALA A 164 9.52 -23.16 -5.21
C ALA A 164 10.19 -24.23 -4.35
N GLY A 165 11.34 -24.75 -4.79
CA GLY A 165 12.09 -25.76 -4.07
C GLY A 165 12.64 -25.21 -2.75
N LEU A 166 13.31 -24.05 -2.77
CA LEU A 166 13.79 -23.38 -1.56
C LEU A 166 12.64 -23.04 -0.62
N ALA A 167 11.50 -22.56 -1.18
CA ALA A 167 10.32 -22.28 -0.38
C ALA A 167 9.80 -23.53 0.35
N SER A 168 9.72 -24.67 -0.34
CA SER A 168 9.30 -25.95 0.25
C SER A 168 10.26 -26.40 1.34
N LEU A 169 11.55 -26.37 1.08
CA LEU A 169 12.58 -26.76 2.06
C LEU A 169 12.56 -25.90 3.32
N LEU A 170 12.40 -24.58 3.15
CA LEU A 170 12.22 -23.64 4.28
C LEU A 170 10.97 -23.95 5.10
N ILE A 171 9.84 -24.23 4.43
CA ILE A 171 8.57 -24.56 5.10
C ILE A 171 8.73 -25.84 5.92
N ASP A 172 9.33 -26.88 5.35
CA ASP A 172 9.54 -28.16 6.03
C ASP A 172 10.50 -28.00 7.24
N ARG A 173 11.54 -27.20 7.06
CA ARG A 173 12.46 -26.89 8.17
C ARG A 173 11.75 -26.12 9.29
N LEU A 174 10.93 -25.13 8.96
CA LEU A 174 10.17 -24.35 9.95
C LEU A 174 9.16 -25.22 10.72
N LYS A 175 8.47 -26.15 10.03
CA LYS A 175 7.54 -27.07 10.66
C LYS A 175 8.25 -28.02 11.61
N ARG A 176 9.33 -28.69 11.16
CA ARG A 176 10.13 -29.60 11.98
C ARG A 176 10.64 -28.91 13.24
N ARG A 177 11.22 -27.72 13.11
CA ARG A 177 11.72 -26.96 14.26
C ARG A 177 10.61 -26.54 15.23
N GLN A 178 9.41 -26.28 14.72
CA GLN A 178 8.24 -26.01 15.58
C GLN A 178 7.84 -27.26 16.36
N GLU A 179 7.84 -28.43 15.74
CA GLU A 179 7.56 -29.73 16.40
C GLU A 179 8.59 -30.06 17.46
N GLU A 180 9.86 -29.74 17.21
CA GLU A 180 10.98 -29.88 18.15
C GLU A 180 10.98 -28.82 19.26
N GLY A 181 10.07 -27.84 19.24
CA GLY A 181 9.97 -26.77 20.24
C GLY A 181 11.15 -25.80 20.23
N LEU A 182 11.81 -25.59 19.09
CA LEU A 182 12.97 -24.71 18.95
C LEU A 182 12.57 -23.25 18.69
N ALA A 183 13.51 -22.35 18.94
CA ALA A 183 13.34 -20.91 18.75
C ALA A 183 12.89 -20.54 17.32
N THR A 184 11.94 -19.63 17.25
CA THR A 184 11.37 -19.13 16.00
C THR A 184 12.32 -18.15 15.29
N PRO A 185 12.19 -17.93 13.97
CA PRO A 185 13.03 -16.96 13.25
C PRO A 185 13.03 -15.56 13.88
N LYS A 186 11.87 -15.09 14.35
CA LYS A 186 11.75 -13.79 15.01
C LYS A 186 12.50 -13.73 16.35
N GLN A 187 12.44 -14.78 17.15
CA GLN A 187 13.19 -14.88 18.41
C GLN A 187 14.70 -14.92 18.16
N ILE A 188 15.15 -15.75 17.20
CA ILE A 188 16.55 -15.85 16.80
C ILE A 188 17.08 -14.46 16.42
N ARG A 189 16.45 -13.79 15.47
CA ARG A 189 16.84 -12.45 15.04
C ARG A 189 16.85 -11.44 16.18
N CYS A 190 15.83 -11.49 17.05
CA CYS A 190 15.75 -10.58 18.18
C CYS A 190 16.97 -10.73 19.09
N LEU A 191 17.32 -11.96 19.48
CA LEU A 191 18.40 -12.23 20.40
C LEU A 191 19.79 -12.03 19.77
N GLU A 192 19.97 -12.44 18.51
CA GLU A 192 21.22 -12.18 17.77
C GLU A 192 21.53 -10.69 17.64
N ARG A 193 20.50 -9.85 17.51
CA ARG A 193 20.67 -8.39 17.51
C ARG A 193 21.26 -7.84 18.82
N TYR A 194 21.06 -8.55 19.93
CA TYR A 194 21.65 -8.22 21.25
C TYR A 194 23.01 -8.93 21.47
N GLY A 195 23.52 -9.60 20.45
CA GLY A 195 24.84 -10.26 20.48
C GLY A 195 24.83 -11.68 20.99
N PHE A 196 23.66 -12.30 21.27
CA PHE A 196 23.56 -13.69 21.62
C PHE A 196 23.92 -14.58 20.43
N ARG A 197 24.66 -15.68 20.70
CA ARG A 197 25.11 -16.62 19.66
C ARG A 197 24.41 -17.96 19.80
N HIS A 198 24.42 -18.73 18.72
CA HIS A 198 23.81 -20.07 18.66
C HIS A 198 22.35 -20.15 19.10
N VAL A 199 21.61 -19.04 18.98
CA VAL A 199 20.19 -18.96 19.38
C VAL A 199 19.33 -19.96 18.58
N GLY A 200 19.77 -20.34 17.39
CA GLY A 200 19.12 -21.36 16.58
C GLY A 200 18.98 -22.72 17.25
N THR A 201 19.83 -23.08 18.23
CA THR A 201 19.75 -24.33 18.95
C THR A 201 18.90 -24.28 20.22
N TRP A 202 18.42 -23.11 20.60
CA TRP A 202 17.69 -22.92 21.86
C TRP A 202 16.24 -23.36 21.77
N ALA A 203 15.71 -23.84 22.92
CA ALA A 203 14.31 -24.10 23.05
C ALA A 203 13.49 -22.78 22.97
N PHE A 204 12.28 -22.86 22.41
CA PHE A 204 11.35 -21.73 22.29
C PHE A 204 11.11 -21.01 23.63
N GLU A 205 10.91 -21.77 24.71
CA GLU A 205 10.66 -21.22 26.04
C GLU A 205 11.85 -20.46 26.61
N ALA A 206 13.06 -21.00 26.42
CA ALA A 206 14.29 -20.35 26.86
C ALA A 206 14.53 -19.02 26.14
N ALA A 207 14.35 -19.01 24.83
CA ALA A 207 14.43 -17.80 24.03
C ALA A 207 13.35 -16.78 24.45
N ASN A 208 12.13 -17.23 24.71
CA ASN A 208 11.04 -16.36 25.14
C ASN A 208 11.27 -15.75 26.52
N LYS A 209 11.78 -16.54 27.47
CA LYS A 209 12.16 -16.07 28.82
C LYS A 209 13.20 -14.96 28.76
N LEU A 210 14.23 -15.13 27.93
CA LEU A 210 15.29 -14.12 27.78
C LEU A 210 14.76 -12.85 27.10
N ILE A 211 13.92 -12.97 26.08
CA ILE A 211 13.27 -11.82 25.45
C ILE A 211 12.40 -11.05 26.46
N SER A 212 11.68 -11.76 27.31
CA SER A 212 10.89 -11.15 28.39
C SER A 212 11.78 -10.39 29.39
N MET A 213 12.92 -10.97 29.78
CA MET A 213 13.90 -10.29 30.64
C MET A 213 14.48 -9.02 29.98
N LEU A 214 14.81 -9.08 28.69
CA LEU A 214 15.25 -7.91 27.93
C LEU A 214 14.16 -6.82 27.89
N ALA A 215 12.92 -7.20 27.66
CA ALA A 215 11.78 -6.26 27.64
C ALA A 215 11.57 -5.59 29.00
N MET A 216 11.62 -6.34 30.11
CA MET A 216 11.54 -5.80 31.46
C MET A 216 12.72 -4.87 31.77
N ASN A 217 13.91 -5.13 31.23
CA ASN A 217 15.09 -4.28 31.38
C ASN A 217 15.21 -3.18 30.30
N ARG A 218 14.08 -2.68 29.81
CA ARG A 218 14.02 -1.61 28.78
C ARG A 218 14.84 -1.93 27.52
N TRP A 219 14.82 -3.18 27.09
CA TRP A 219 15.57 -3.67 25.94
C TRP A 219 17.11 -3.48 26.07
N ARG A 220 17.62 -3.57 27.28
CA ARG A 220 19.06 -3.61 27.56
C ARG A 220 19.43 -4.99 28.11
N VAL A 221 20.64 -5.46 27.81
CA VAL A 221 21.14 -6.70 28.36
C VAL A 221 21.30 -6.54 29.88
N PRO A 222 20.72 -7.43 30.72
CA PRO A 222 20.83 -7.33 32.16
C PRO A 222 22.30 -7.44 32.60
N GLN A 223 22.65 -6.77 33.71
CA GLN A 223 23.99 -6.88 34.30
C GLN A 223 24.23 -8.33 34.72
N GLY A 224 25.43 -8.85 34.38
CA GLY A 224 25.80 -10.24 34.66
C GLY A 224 25.54 -11.25 33.56
N ILE A 225 24.87 -10.86 32.47
CA ILE A 225 24.69 -11.69 31.29
C ILE A 225 25.68 -11.24 30.20
N ALA A 226 26.58 -12.17 29.81
CA ALA A 226 27.49 -11.97 28.68
C ALA A 226 26.85 -12.64 27.44
N PRO A 227 26.33 -11.88 26.46
CA PRO A 227 25.54 -12.44 25.33
C PRO A 227 26.32 -13.47 24.50
N GLN A 228 27.62 -13.30 24.36
CA GLN A 228 28.46 -14.16 23.50
C GLN A 228 28.67 -15.56 24.07
N THR A 229 28.62 -15.72 25.39
CA THR A 229 28.88 -16.99 26.12
C THR A 229 27.61 -17.49 26.82
N TYR A 230 26.53 -16.80 26.73
CA TYR A 230 25.26 -17.19 27.36
C TYR A 230 24.68 -18.42 26.69
N THR A 231 24.41 -19.44 27.49
CA THR A 231 23.62 -20.64 27.14
C THR A 231 22.46 -20.73 28.12
N PRO A 232 21.22 -20.88 27.63
CA PRO A 232 20.00 -20.92 28.47
C PRO A 232 19.87 -22.22 29.25
#